data_28ca683c6aa1ad80121b41c6c65eb35f
#
_entry.id   28ca683c6aa1ad80121b41c6c65eb35f
#
_cell.length_a   1.000
_cell.length_b   1.000
_cell.length_c   1.000
_cell.angle_alpha   90.00
_cell.angle_beta   90.00
_cell.angle_gamma   90.00
#
_symmetry.space_group_name_H-M   'P 1'
#
loop_
_entity.id
_entity.type
_entity.pdbx_description
1 polymer ?
#
loop_
_entity_poly.entity_id
_entity_poly.type
_entity_poly.pdbx_seq_one_letter_code
_entity_poly.pdbx_strand_id
1 'polypeptide(L)'
;MVREIEKQQGAAFKLKKGQRLKVIDPRGEQVSDMVLFNAHDTREKISSGKTLDFEETILITKGHFLWSNRSNKMMEILEDTNGRNDFLLAPCSPETFKIMYNNSGYHPSCFENLHTNLKSFGIEPDDIPTAFNIFMNVQFKEDGKLSVDPPLSKAGDYVLLEAQMDLIVGLTACSAEDSNNGSFKPIHYEILG
;
A
#
# COMPACT_ATOMS: atom_id res chain seq x y z
N MET A 1 19.17 -5.29 4.57
CA MET A 1 19.70 -4.04 3.94
C MET A 1 18.52 -3.16 3.55
N VAL A 2 18.50 -1.93 4.07
CA VAL A 2 17.45 -0.95 3.76
C VAL A 2 17.58 -0.48 2.31
N ARG A 3 16.45 -0.38 1.61
CA ARG A 3 16.34 0.16 0.26
C ARG A 3 15.40 1.36 0.29
N GLU A 4 15.67 2.34 -0.55
CA GLU A 4 14.85 3.54 -0.68
C GLU A 4 14.00 3.47 -1.95
N ILE A 5 12.75 3.87 -1.84
CA ILE A 5 11.87 4.24 -2.94
C ILE A 5 11.79 5.75 -2.92
N GLU A 6 12.33 6.37 -3.94
CA GLU A 6 12.31 7.83 -4.10
C GLU A 6 10.85 8.34 -4.12
N LYS A 7 10.67 9.60 -3.72
CA LYS A 7 9.37 10.26 -3.75
C LYS A 7 8.69 10.07 -5.10
N GLN A 8 7.39 9.76 -5.07
CA GLN A 8 6.56 9.57 -6.26
C GLN A 8 7.07 8.46 -7.21
N GLN A 9 7.76 7.47 -6.67
CA GLN A 9 8.25 6.29 -7.39
C GLN A 9 7.68 5.01 -6.79
N GLY A 10 8.00 3.88 -7.41
CA GLY A 10 7.61 2.55 -6.95
C GLY A 10 8.73 1.53 -7.08
N ALA A 11 8.52 0.38 -6.47
CA ALA A 11 9.37 -0.80 -6.58
C ALA A 11 8.51 -2.06 -6.65
N ALA A 12 9.03 -3.12 -7.30
CA ALA A 12 8.42 -4.44 -7.21
C ALA A 12 9.51 -5.50 -6.98
N PHE A 13 9.18 -6.51 -6.18
CA PHE A 13 10.11 -7.56 -5.79
C PHE A 13 9.36 -8.82 -5.36
N LYS A 14 10.09 -9.94 -5.30
CA LYS A 14 9.59 -11.20 -4.75
C LYS A 14 9.88 -11.29 -3.26
N LEU A 15 8.95 -11.89 -2.54
CA LEU A 15 9.06 -12.21 -1.13
C LEU A 15 8.67 -13.67 -0.94
N LYS A 16 9.52 -14.47 -0.30
CA LYS A 16 9.22 -15.87 -0.02
C LYS A 16 8.39 -16.01 1.25
N LYS A 17 7.59 -17.08 1.33
CA LYS A 17 6.89 -17.43 2.55
C LYS A 17 7.83 -17.45 3.75
N GLY A 18 7.42 -16.82 4.86
CA GLY A 18 8.17 -16.65 6.10
C GLY A 18 9.16 -15.48 6.10
N GLN A 19 9.45 -14.87 4.95
CA GLN A 19 10.22 -13.63 4.94
C GLN A 19 9.36 -12.46 5.42
N ARG A 20 10.04 -11.46 5.98
CA ARG A 20 9.40 -10.27 6.53
C ARG A 20 9.73 -9.05 5.68
N LEU A 21 8.72 -8.22 5.48
CA LEU A 21 8.84 -6.90 4.85
C LEU A 21 8.66 -5.83 5.93
N LYS A 22 9.65 -4.99 6.11
CA LYS A 22 9.54 -3.78 6.93
C LYS A 22 9.40 -2.58 6.01
N VAL A 23 8.27 -1.87 6.09
CA VAL A 23 8.02 -0.62 5.37
C VAL A 23 8.16 0.52 6.37
N ILE A 24 8.99 1.50 6.06
CA ILE A 24 9.41 2.56 7.00
C ILE A 24 9.11 3.91 6.37
N ASP A 25 8.49 4.79 7.13
CA ASP A 25 8.40 6.22 6.80
C ASP A 25 9.61 6.95 7.41
N PRO A 26 10.66 7.26 6.63
CA PRO A 26 11.89 7.81 7.18
C PRO A 26 11.77 9.27 7.63
N ARG A 27 10.74 10.00 7.16
CA ARG A 27 10.59 11.43 7.42
C ARG A 27 9.29 11.83 8.10
N GLY A 28 8.34 10.90 8.20
CA GLY A 28 6.99 11.15 8.71
C GLY A 28 6.03 11.69 7.63
N GLU A 29 4.75 11.42 7.83
CA GLU A 29 3.64 11.91 6.99
C GLU A 29 3.77 11.52 5.51
N GLN A 30 4.22 10.27 5.22
CA GLN A 30 4.30 9.72 3.88
C GLN A 30 3.56 8.39 3.78
N VAL A 31 2.62 8.30 2.85
CA VAL A 31 1.86 7.09 2.54
C VAL A 31 2.63 6.18 1.60
N SER A 32 2.43 4.87 1.75
CA SER A 32 2.95 3.85 0.84
C SER A 32 1.82 2.91 0.41
N ASP A 33 1.53 2.86 -0.90
CA ASP A 33 0.54 1.92 -1.44
C ASP A 33 1.22 0.57 -1.68
N MET A 34 0.64 -0.51 -1.16
CA MET A 34 1.14 -1.86 -1.32
C MET A 34 0.11 -2.76 -1.99
N VAL A 35 0.53 -3.49 -3.01
CA VAL A 35 -0.25 -4.55 -3.65
C VAL A 35 0.49 -5.88 -3.60
N LEU A 36 -0.25 -6.99 -3.51
CA LEU A 36 0.29 -8.34 -3.38
C LEU A 36 -0.33 -9.26 -4.42
N PHE A 37 0.52 -10.11 -4.99
CA PHE A 37 0.10 -11.19 -5.89
C PHE A 37 0.78 -12.50 -5.46
N ASN A 38 0.09 -13.62 -5.63
CA ASN A 38 0.71 -14.93 -5.47
C ASN A 38 1.78 -15.12 -6.55
N ALA A 39 3.01 -15.43 -6.16
CA ALA A 39 4.15 -15.55 -7.09
C ALA A 39 4.02 -16.71 -8.10
N HIS A 40 3.12 -17.66 -7.86
CA HIS A 40 2.88 -18.84 -8.71
C HIS A 40 1.61 -18.71 -9.58
N ASP A 41 0.66 -17.83 -9.19
CA ASP A 41 -0.55 -17.52 -9.97
C ASP A 41 -1.04 -16.11 -9.65
N THR A 42 -0.66 -15.15 -10.48
CA THR A 42 -0.95 -13.72 -10.27
C THR A 42 -2.44 -13.35 -10.33
N ARG A 43 -3.33 -14.27 -10.75
CA ARG A 43 -4.79 -14.10 -10.62
C ARG A 43 -5.24 -14.12 -9.16
N GLU A 44 -4.43 -14.72 -8.27
CA GLU A 44 -4.61 -14.59 -6.84
C GLU A 44 -3.85 -13.35 -6.35
N LYS A 45 -4.62 -12.38 -5.89
CA LYS A 45 -4.14 -11.08 -5.48
C LYS A 45 -4.83 -10.60 -4.21
N ILE A 46 -4.25 -9.63 -3.56
CA ILE A 46 -4.80 -9.02 -2.34
C ILE A 46 -6.22 -8.52 -2.59
N SER A 47 -7.07 -8.65 -1.58
CA SER A 47 -8.47 -8.25 -1.64
C SER A 47 -8.86 -7.43 -0.42
N SER A 48 -9.20 -6.16 -0.63
CA SER A 48 -9.75 -5.27 0.39
C SER A 48 -11.02 -5.89 1.00
N GLY A 49 -12.01 -6.24 0.17
CA GLY A 49 -13.28 -6.77 0.66
C GLY A 49 -13.12 -8.03 1.52
N LYS A 50 -12.25 -8.99 1.11
CA LYS A 50 -12.00 -10.20 1.91
C LYS A 50 -11.27 -9.88 3.22
N THR A 51 -10.34 -8.95 3.20
CA THR A 51 -9.61 -8.54 4.39
C THR A 51 -10.55 -7.90 5.40
N LEU A 52 -11.35 -6.92 4.99
CA LEU A 52 -12.27 -6.22 5.88
C LEU A 52 -13.37 -7.15 6.43
N ASP A 53 -13.86 -8.08 5.59
CA ASP A 53 -14.86 -9.08 5.98
C ASP A 53 -14.32 -10.06 7.03
N PHE A 54 -13.13 -10.63 6.81
CA PHE A 54 -12.58 -11.67 7.69
C PHE A 54 -11.92 -11.14 8.97
N GLU A 55 -11.44 -9.91 8.93
CA GLU A 55 -10.89 -9.23 10.13
C GLU A 55 -11.98 -8.43 10.87
N GLU A 56 -13.21 -8.36 10.35
CA GLU A 56 -14.39 -7.69 10.95
C GLU A 56 -14.13 -6.22 11.34
N THR A 57 -13.22 -5.55 10.60
CA THR A 57 -12.83 -4.16 10.86
C THR A 57 -12.32 -3.46 9.60
N ILE A 58 -12.48 -2.14 9.57
CA ILE A 58 -11.85 -1.26 8.58
C ILE A 58 -10.48 -0.73 9.05
N LEU A 59 -10.14 -0.90 10.32
CA LEU A 59 -8.87 -0.46 10.92
C LEU A 59 -7.87 -1.61 10.94
N ILE A 60 -7.28 -1.90 9.78
CA ILE A 60 -6.31 -2.97 9.61
C ILE A 60 -4.95 -2.52 10.14
N THR A 61 -4.46 -3.22 11.17
CA THR A 61 -3.20 -2.94 11.86
C THR A 61 -2.61 -4.22 12.45
N LYS A 62 -1.71 -4.13 13.42
CA LYS A 62 -1.03 -5.25 14.08
C LYS A 62 -1.99 -6.37 14.50
N GLY A 63 -1.62 -7.60 14.17
CA GLY A 63 -2.35 -8.83 14.48
C GLY A 63 -3.36 -9.24 13.39
N HIS A 64 -3.66 -8.37 12.43
CA HIS A 64 -4.54 -8.69 11.33
C HIS A 64 -3.78 -9.31 10.14
N PHE A 65 -4.53 -10.08 9.33
CA PHE A 65 -4.03 -10.65 8.08
C PHE A 65 -4.53 -9.85 6.88
N LEU A 66 -3.70 -9.78 5.85
CA LEU A 66 -4.10 -9.35 4.53
C LEU A 66 -4.49 -10.59 3.71
N TRP A 67 -5.72 -10.61 3.19
CA TRP A 67 -6.31 -11.78 2.55
C TRP A 67 -6.37 -11.63 1.03
N SER A 68 -6.26 -12.75 0.33
CA SER A 68 -6.43 -12.79 -1.12
C SER A 68 -7.90 -12.88 -1.54
N ASN A 69 -8.15 -12.59 -2.84
CA ASN A 69 -9.45 -12.82 -3.48
C ASN A 69 -9.90 -14.29 -3.46
N ARG A 70 -8.99 -15.23 -3.14
CA ARG A 70 -9.26 -16.67 -2.96
C ARG A 70 -9.33 -17.08 -1.49
N SER A 71 -9.40 -16.13 -0.57
CA SER A 71 -9.53 -16.36 0.87
C SER A 71 -8.31 -17.07 1.50
N ASN A 72 -7.13 -16.86 0.93
CA ASN A 72 -5.88 -17.28 1.53
C ASN A 72 -5.21 -16.11 2.24
N LYS A 73 -4.52 -16.38 3.37
CA LYS A 73 -3.68 -15.40 4.05
C LYS A 73 -2.46 -15.10 3.20
N MET A 74 -2.27 -13.83 2.85
CA MET A 74 -1.10 -13.39 2.08
C MET A 74 0.00 -12.84 2.97
N MET A 75 -0.35 -11.95 3.90
CA MET A 75 0.58 -11.41 4.89
C MET A 75 -0.08 -11.28 6.27
N GLU A 76 0.72 -11.33 7.32
CA GLU A 76 0.36 -10.97 8.69
C GLU A 76 1.06 -9.67 9.08
N ILE A 77 0.37 -8.75 9.71
CA ILE A 77 0.96 -7.53 10.27
C ILE A 77 1.47 -7.84 11.67
N LEU A 78 2.79 -8.00 11.82
CA LEU A 78 3.43 -8.35 13.09
C LEU A 78 3.61 -7.13 14.00
N GLU A 79 3.96 -5.98 13.42
CA GLU A 79 4.16 -4.72 14.13
C GLU A 79 3.65 -3.55 13.28
N ASP A 80 3.09 -2.55 13.94
CA ASP A 80 2.64 -1.30 13.34
C ASP A 80 2.80 -0.19 14.39
N THR A 81 3.79 0.67 14.21
CA THR A 81 4.10 1.73 15.17
C THR A 81 3.18 2.94 15.03
N ASN A 82 2.52 3.08 13.88
CA ASN A 82 1.58 4.16 13.60
C ASN A 82 0.12 3.78 13.93
N GLY A 83 -0.27 2.52 13.69
CA GLY A 83 -1.62 2.01 13.95
C GLY A 83 -2.72 2.58 13.04
N ARG A 84 -2.35 3.25 11.94
CA ARG A 84 -3.30 3.84 11.02
C ARG A 84 -2.92 3.56 9.57
N ASN A 85 -3.74 2.74 8.92
CA ASN A 85 -3.63 2.37 7.52
C ASN A 85 -5.03 2.41 6.89
N ASP A 86 -5.10 2.47 5.57
CA ASP A 86 -6.35 2.41 4.82
C ASP A 86 -6.36 1.21 3.86
N PHE A 87 -7.52 0.61 3.67
CA PHE A 87 -7.71 -0.43 2.68
C PHE A 87 -9.03 -0.26 1.90
N LEU A 88 -9.53 0.96 1.83
CA LEU A 88 -10.77 1.29 1.10
C LEU A 88 -10.47 1.99 -0.22
N LEU A 89 -9.47 2.87 -0.24
CA LEU A 89 -9.20 3.72 -1.39
C LEU A 89 -8.21 3.04 -2.36
N ALA A 90 -8.51 3.18 -3.65
CA ALA A 90 -7.65 2.68 -4.72
C ALA A 90 -6.37 3.51 -4.82
N PRO A 91 -5.28 2.94 -5.40
CA PRO A 91 -4.09 3.72 -5.72
C PRO A 91 -4.47 4.95 -6.56
N CYS A 92 -3.90 6.12 -6.23
CA CYS A 92 -4.13 7.31 -7.04
C CYS A 92 -3.68 7.05 -8.49
N SER A 93 -4.49 7.52 -9.46
CA SER A 93 -4.27 7.36 -10.89
C SER A 93 -4.25 8.72 -11.59
N PRO A 94 -3.86 8.80 -12.87
CA PRO A 94 -3.99 10.04 -13.63
C PRO A 94 -5.42 10.61 -13.60
N GLU A 95 -6.44 9.73 -13.60
CA GLU A 95 -7.85 10.12 -13.49
C GLU A 95 -8.18 10.71 -12.13
N THR A 96 -7.56 10.23 -11.05
CA THR A 96 -7.70 10.79 -9.70
C THR A 96 -7.29 12.26 -9.71
N PHE A 97 -6.12 12.57 -10.28
CA PHE A 97 -5.63 13.96 -10.34
C PHE A 97 -6.51 14.83 -11.23
N LYS A 98 -7.02 14.30 -12.34
CA LYS A 98 -7.92 15.02 -13.23
C LYS A 98 -9.29 15.31 -12.58
N ILE A 99 -9.87 14.30 -11.90
CA ILE A 99 -11.23 14.37 -11.35
C ILE A 99 -11.27 15.13 -10.03
N MET A 100 -10.37 14.79 -9.11
CA MET A 100 -10.39 15.31 -7.74
C MET A 100 -9.58 16.59 -7.56
N TYR A 101 -8.45 16.72 -8.29
CA TYR A 101 -7.53 17.84 -8.16
C TYR A 101 -7.63 18.85 -9.32
N ASN A 102 -8.52 18.60 -10.30
CA ASN A 102 -8.66 19.41 -11.51
C ASN A 102 -7.33 19.66 -12.24
N ASN A 103 -6.41 18.71 -12.15
CA ASN A 103 -5.11 18.78 -12.81
C ASN A 103 -5.19 18.06 -14.17
N SER A 104 -5.06 18.82 -15.26
CA SER A 104 -5.06 18.29 -16.64
C SER A 104 -3.66 17.99 -17.18
N GLY A 105 -2.60 18.38 -16.44
CA GLY A 105 -1.21 18.08 -16.78
C GLY A 105 -0.78 16.70 -16.33
N TYR A 106 0.41 16.28 -16.78
CA TYR A 106 1.01 15.03 -16.27
C TYR A 106 1.34 15.17 -14.78
N HIS A 107 0.96 14.15 -14.02
CA HIS A 107 1.31 14.00 -12.61
C HIS A 107 1.62 12.53 -12.34
N PRO A 108 2.76 12.19 -11.71
CA PRO A 108 3.05 10.81 -11.32
C PRO A 108 1.94 10.25 -10.44
N SER A 109 1.61 8.98 -10.61
CA SER A 109 0.56 8.32 -9.85
C SER A 109 1.02 6.98 -9.27
N CYS A 110 0.44 6.56 -8.15
CA CYS A 110 0.74 5.26 -7.56
C CYS A 110 0.36 4.11 -8.50
N PHE A 111 -0.74 4.25 -9.22
CA PHE A 111 -1.19 3.27 -10.21
C PHE A 111 -0.14 3.06 -11.31
N GLU A 112 0.38 4.14 -11.92
CA GLU A 112 1.42 4.05 -12.94
C GLU A 112 2.74 3.50 -12.37
N ASN A 113 3.11 3.93 -11.16
CA ASN A 113 4.29 3.43 -10.47
C ASN A 113 4.20 1.94 -10.19
N LEU A 114 3.04 1.45 -9.72
CA LEU A 114 2.80 0.02 -9.51
C LEU A 114 2.87 -0.75 -10.83
N HIS A 115 2.12 -0.32 -11.84
CA HIS A 115 2.11 -0.99 -13.14
C HIS A 115 3.50 -1.06 -13.77
N THR A 116 4.22 0.07 -13.83
CA THR A 116 5.56 0.14 -14.42
C THR A 116 6.53 -0.88 -13.78
N ASN A 117 6.50 -1.00 -12.46
CA ASN A 117 7.38 -1.90 -11.73
C ASN A 117 6.91 -3.37 -11.78
N LEU A 118 5.60 -3.62 -11.83
CA LEU A 118 5.02 -4.97 -11.86
C LEU A 118 4.97 -5.58 -13.27
N LYS A 119 5.14 -4.79 -14.32
CA LYS A 119 5.12 -5.24 -15.71
C LYS A 119 6.12 -6.38 -15.99
N SER A 120 7.29 -6.36 -15.37
CA SER A 120 8.30 -7.42 -15.51
C SER A 120 7.84 -8.78 -14.95
N PHE A 121 6.78 -8.81 -14.16
CA PHE A 121 6.14 -10.01 -13.61
C PHE A 121 4.89 -10.42 -14.41
N GLY A 122 4.59 -9.77 -15.54
CA GLY A 122 3.43 -10.05 -16.37
C GLY A 122 2.10 -9.59 -15.77
N ILE A 123 2.13 -8.57 -14.92
CA ILE A 123 0.94 -7.98 -14.30
C ILE A 123 0.56 -6.75 -15.12
N GLU A 124 -0.67 -6.77 -15.65
CA GLU A 124 -1.21 -5.72 -16.51
C GLU A 124 -1.96 -4.65 -15.68
N PRO A 125 -2.24 -3.45 -16.24
CA PRO A 125 -2.93 -2.37 -15.52
C PRO A 125 -4.24 -2.81 -14.86
N ASP A 126 -5.08 -3.57 -15.58
CA ASP A 126 -6.39 -4.04 -15.10
C ASP A 126 -6.27 -5.09 -13.99
N ASP A 127 -5.07 -5.62 -13.75
CA ASP A 127 -4.82 -6.55 -12.65
C ASP A 127 -4.53 -5.86 -11.33
N ILE A 128 -4.20 -4.56 -11.33
CA ILE A 128 -3.87 -3.80 -10.11
C ILE A 128 -5.10 -3.71 -9.20
N PRO A 129 -5.07 -4.34 -8.01
CA PRO A 129 -6.19 -4.29 -7.08
C PRO A 129 -6.20 -3.00 -6.25
N THR A 130 -7.21 -2.82 -5.40
CA THR A 130 -7.15 -1.86 -4.30
C THR A 130 -5.91 -2.12 -3.46
N ALA A 131 -5.10 -1.09 -3.23
CA ALA A 131 -3.87 -1.20 -2.45
C ALA A 131 -4.16 -1.19 -0.94
N PHE A 132 -3.32 -1.86 -0.16
CA PHE A 132 -3.20 -1.60 1.27
C PHE A 132 -2.33 -0.35 1.44
N ASN A 133 -2.96 0.75 1.83
CA ASN A 133 -2.37 2.08 1.92
C ASN A 133 -1.75 2.26 3.31
N ILE A 134 -0.48 1.91 3.45
CA ILE A 134 0.28 1.95 4.70
C ILE A 134 0.48 3.42 5.11
N PHE A 135 0.23 3.74 6.39
CA PHE A 135 0.26 5.08 7.02
C PHE A 135 -0.86 6.03 6.58
N MET A 136 -1.76 5.63 5.66
CA MET A 136 -2.82 6.50 5.18
C MET A 136 -3.90 6.73 6.26
N ASN A 137 -4.21 8.00 6.51
CA ASN A 137 -5.16 8.41 7.53
C ASN A 137 -6.51 8.79 6.90
N VAL A 138 -7.36 7.79 6.67
CA VAL A 138 -8.74 8.00 6.23
C VAL A 138 -9.66 8.08 7.43
N GLN A 139 -10.47 9.14 7.49
CA GLN A 139 -11.49 9.34 8.51
C GLN A 139 -12.89 9.01 7.96
N PHE A 140 -13.73 8.49 8.83
CA PHE A 140 -15.11 8.12 8.54
C PHE A 140 -16.03 9.02 9.36
N LYS A 141 -17.00 9.65 8.69
CA LYS A 141 -18.03 10.46 9.34
C LYS A 141 -19.29 9.65 9.52
N GLU A 142 -20.12 10.03 10.49
CA GLU A 142 -21.40 9.36 10.77
C GLU A 142 -22.35 9.35 9.56
N ASP A 143 -22.24 10.33 8.67
CA ASP A 143 -23.02 10.42 7.42
C ASP A 143 -22.44 9.56 6.28
N GLY A 144 -21.41 8.75 6.56
CA GLY A 144 -20.75 7.87 5.59
C GLY A 144 -19.73 8.56 4.70
N LYS A 145 -19.46 9.85 4.87
CA LYS A 145 -18.42 10.55 4.12
C LYS A 145 -17.03 10.15 4.60
N LEU A 146 -16.11 10.11 3.63
CA LEU A 146 -14.69 9.90 3.88
C LEU A 146 -13.92 11.22 3.77
N SER A 147 -12.88 11.38 4.56
CA SER A 147 -11.86 12.41 4.34
C SER A 147 -10.48 11.76 4.47
N VAL A 148 -9.54 12.24 3.67
CA VAL A 148 -8.13 11.89 3.78
C VAL A 148 -7.47 13.01 4.55
N ASP A 149 -7.02 12.70 5.75
CA ASP A 149 -6.35 13.65 6.63
C ASP A 149 -4.82 13.39 6.58
N PRO A 150 -3.99 14.34 7.02
CA PRO A 150 -2.55 14.12 7.11
C PRO A 150 -2.20 12.82 7.85
N PRO A 151 -1.21 12.05 7.36
CA PRO A 151 -0.76 10.84 8.05
C PRO A 151 -0.34 11.14 9.50
N LEU A 152 -0.56 10.18 10.37
CA LEU A 152 -0.16 10.28 11.78
C LEU A 152 1.28 9.81 12.00
N SER A 153 1.92 9.24 10.97
CA SER A 153 3.27 8.69 11.04
C SER A 153 4.31 9.77 11.31
N LYS A 154 5.29 9.40 12.11
CA LYS A 154 6.47 10.21 12.44
C LYS A 154 7.71 9.60 11.79
N ALA A 155 8.78 10.37 11.72
CA ALA A 155 10.04 9.90 11.19
C ALA A 155 10.53 8.62 11.92
N GLY A 156 10.70 7.54 11.15
CA GLY A 156 11.11 6.23 11.64
C GLY A 156 9.96 5.27 11.98
N ASP A 157 8.71 5.70 11.88
CA ASP A 157 7.56 4.78 12.02
C ASP A 157 7.59 3.72 10.92
N TYR A 158 7.11 2.52 11.26
CA TYR A 158 7.13 1.39 10.34
C TYR A 158 5.97 0.41 10.55
N VAL A 159 5.73 -0.36 9.52
CA VAL A 159 4.90 -1.56 9.55
C VAL A 159 5.78 -2.76 9.19
N LEU A 160 5.74 -3.81 10.02
CA LEU A 160 6.43 -5.07 9.80
C LEU A 160 5.41 -6.15 9.45
N LEU A 161 5.59 -6.76 8.27
CA LEU A 161 4.69 -7.79 7.76
C LEU A 161 5.45 -9.09 7.50
N GLU A 162 4.80 -10.25 7.70
CA GLU A 162 5.35 -11.56 7.38
C GLU A 162 4.55 -12.23 6.25
N ALA A 163 5.24 -12.69 5.22
CA ALA A 163 4.63 -13.37 4.08
C ALA A 163 4.13 -14.78 4.46
N GLN A 164 2.86 -15.05 4.22
CA GLN A 164 2.22 -16.36 4.50
C GLN A 164 2.26 -17.31 3.28
N MET A 165 2.68 -16.79 2.13
CA MET A 165 2.93 -17.51 0.87
C MET A 165 4.03 -16.81 0.07
N ASP A 166 4.50 -17.41 -1.01
CA ASP A 166 5.41 -16.73 -1.94
C ASP A 166 4.67 -15.63 -2.69
N LEU A 167 5.18 -14.41 -2.65
CA LEU A 167 4.53 -13.20 -3.14
C LEU A 167 5.37 -12.45 -4.17
N ILE A 168 4.67 -11.75 -5.05
CA ILE A 168 5.15 -10.57 -5.76
C ILE A 168 4.54 -9.36 -5.04
N VAL A 169 5.38 -8.42 -4.63
CA VAL A 169 4.99 -7.20 -3.91
C VAL A 169 5.23 -6.02 -4.82
N GLY A 170 4.22 -5.16 -4.99
CA GLY A 170 4.37 -3.80 -5.50
C GLY A 170 4.26 -2.80 -4.36
N LEU A 171 5.16 -1.82 -4.30
CA LEU A 171 5.22 -0.82 -3.23
C LEU A 171 5.54 0.56 -3.81
N THR A 172 4.93 1.62 -3.29
CA THR A 172 5.15 2.99 -3.76
C THR A 172 5.51 3.94 -2.62
N ALA A 173 6.12 5.09 -2.96
CA ALA A 173 6.03 6.32 -2.18
C ALA A 173 4.91 7.17 -2.81
N CYS A 174 3.78 7.29 -2.12
CA CYS A 174 2.53 7.83 -2.67
C CYS A 174 2.69 9.22 -3.29
N SER A 175 1.97 9.44 -4.38
CA SER A 175 2.04 10.64 -5.22
C SER A 175 0.88 11.63 -5.00
N ALA A 176 -0.08 11.33 -4.11
CA ALA A 176 -1.21 12.23 -3.83
C ALA A 176 -0.83 13.24 -2.74
N GLU A 177 -0.94 14.53 -3.03
CA GLU A 177 -0.51 15.61 -2.13
C GLU A 177 -1.26 15.62 -0.80
N ASP A 178 -2.58 15.53 -0.85
CA ASP A 178 -3.41 15.56 0.36
C ASP A 178 -3.12 14.37 1.29
N SER A 179 -2.84 13.19 0.72
CA SER A 179 -2.48 12.00 1.48
C SER A 179 -1.12 12.10 2.19
N ASN A 180 -0.28 13.09 1.85
CA ASN A 180 1.09 13.23 2.32
C ASN A 180 1.35 14.61 2.98
N ASN A 181 0.30 15.26 3.47
CA ASN A 181 0.37 16.59 4.10
C ASN A 181 1.06 17.64 3.19
N GLY A 182 0.68 17.68 1.91
CA GLY A 182 1.17 18.66 0.94
C GLY A 182 2.63 18.53 0.51
N SER A 183 3.31 17.41 0.84
CA SER A 183 4.72 17.24 0.47
C SER A 183 5.06 15.77 0.20
N PHE A 184 5.93 15.52 -0.78
CA PHE A 184 6.36 14.16 -1.15
C PHE A 184 7.71 13.82 -0.52
N LYS A 185 7.79 12.61 0.04
CA LYS A 185 8.96 12.07 0.72
C LYS A 185 9.24 10.65 0.24
N PRO A 186 10.45 10.11 0.42
CA PRO A 186 10.75 8.73 0.12
C PRO A 186 10.09 7.77 1.13
N ILE A 187 9.98 6.51 0.73
CA ILE A 187 9.70 5.38 1.61
C ILE A 187 10.92 4.47 1.64
N HIS A 188 11.24 3.94 2.80
CA HIS A 188 12.25 2.90 2.93
C HIS A 188 11.59 1.54 3.12
N TYR A 189 12.25 0.48 2.62
CA TYR A 189 11.86 -0.88 2.93
C TYR A 189 13.04 -1.81 3.15
N GLU A 190 12.80 -2.88 3.89
CA GLU A 190 13.80 -3.91 4.16
C GLU A 190 13.16 -5.29 4.12
N ILE A 191 13.83 -6.24 3.47
CA ILE A 191 13.46 -7.65 3.47
C ILE A 191 14.34 -8.36 4.49
N LEU A 192 13.70 -9.05 5.45
CA LEU A 192 14.32 -9.73 6.57
C LEU A 192 13.98 -11.23 6.53
N GLY A 193 14.89 -12.05 6.95
CA GLY A 193 14.70 -13.51 7.11
C GLY A 193 15.28 -14.35 6.01
#